data_22839e8b831cf6303082d4d91de7b293
#
_entry.id   22839e8b831cf6303082d4d91de7b293
#
_cell.length_a   1.000
_cell.length_b   1.000
_cell.length_c   1.000
_cell.angle_alpha   90.00
_cell.angle_beta   90.00
_cell.angle_gamma   90.00
#
_symmetry.space_group_name_H-M   'P 1'
#
loop_
_entity.id
_entity.type
_entity.pdbx_description
1 polymer ?
#
loop_
_entity_poly.entity_id
_entity_poly.type
_entity_poly.pdbx_seq_one_letter_code
_entity_poly.pdbx_strand_id
1 'polypeptide(L)'
;IHRRDNHLSVGFLGISHLLPALTKCGQNELAFALLEQKGNPGWLYSVINGATTIWERWNSYIAETGTFGDVSMNSFNHYAYGSIGQWLYRTVLGIQTGENTDESGYHKIFLTPSWGGALSFAKGEQETPFGKITSSWEKKENSIVYHCTIPANTTAHLSLPASDHNSVQILEGAAIADTAVSGVADFELVSGSYTFKIC
;
A
#
# COMPACT_ATOMS: atom_id res chain seq x y z
N ILE A 1 -6.38 -5.43 18.84
CA ILE A 1 -6.48 -6.29 17.66
C ILE A 1 -6.35 -7.74 18.09
N HIS A 2 -5.27 -8.19 18.74
CA HIS A 2 -5.07 -9.58 19.18
C HIS A 2 -6.20 -10.12 20.06
N ARG A 3 -6.82 -9.30 20.93
CA ARG A 3 -7.98 -9.69 21.75
C ARG A 3 -9.25 -10.00 20.93
N ARG A 4 -9.23 -9.78 19.62
CA ARG A 4 -10.34 -10.01 18.69
C ARG A 4 -9.90 -10.89 17.52
N ASP A 5 -8.98 -11.80 17.74
CA ASP A 5 -8.50 -12.77 16.76
C ASP A 5 -8.08 -12.11 15.44
N ASN A 6 -7.40 -10.96 15.56
CA ASN A 6 -6.97 -10.13 14.43
C ASN A 6 -8.10 -9.67 13.49
N HIS A 7 -9.29 -9.44 14.02
CA HIS A 7 -10.38 -8.81 13.28
C HIS A 7 -10.44 -7.30 13.52
N LEU A 8 -10.97 -6.59 12.52
CA LEU A 8 -11.26 -5.17 12.63
C LEU A 8 -12.28 -4.90 13.74
N SER A 9 -12.11 -3.79 14.44
CA SER A 9 -13.06 -3.34 15.48
C SER A 9 -13.27 -1.84 15.44
N VAL A 10 -13.07 -1.24 14.28
CA VAL A 10 -13.20 0.19 14.04
C VAL A 10 -14.32 0.46 13.05
N GLY A 11 -15.01 1.58 13.24
CA GLY A 11 -15.95 2.16 12.30
C GLY A 11 -15.31 3.28 11.49
N PHE A 12 -16.13 4.13 10.91
CA PHE A 12 -15.75 5.19 9.97
C PHE A 12 -14.63 6.10 10.45
N LEU A 13 -14.65 6.53 11.72
CA LEU A 13 -13.66 7.46 12.25
C LEU A 13 -12.27 6.84 12.43
N GLY A 14 -12.21 5.55 12.71
CA GLY A 14 -10.95 4.89 13.01
C GLY A 14 -10.30 4.20 11.81
N ILE A 15 -11.09 3.83 10.81
CA ILE A 15 -10.61 2.93 9.75
C ILE A 15 -9.52 3.56 8.87
N SER A 16 -9.63 4.84 8.56
CA SER A 16 -8.64 5.56 7.75
C SER A 16 -7.28 5.71 8.43
N HIS A 17 -7.24 5.58 9.76
CA HIS A 17 -6.02 5.74 10.56
C HIS A 17 -5.40 4.41 11.00
N LEU A 18 -6.17 3.32 11.01
CA LEU A 18 -5.72 2.05 11.61
C LEU A 18 -4.49 1.47 10.90
N LEU A 19 -4.58 1.22 9.59
CA LEU A 19 -3.46 0.63 8.85
C LEU A 19 -2.24 1.57 8.75
N PRO A 20 -2.41 2.87 8.48
CA PRO A 20 -1.30 3.82 8.57
C PRO A 20 -0.63 3.85 9.94
N ALA A 21 -1.40 3.79 11.05
CA ALA A 21 -0.82 3.75 12.39
C ALA A 21 -0.04 2.44 12.64
N LEU A 22 -0.56 1.30 12.20
CA LEU A 22 0.16 0.02 12.29
C LEU A 22 1.49 0.07 11.52
N THR A 23 1.47 0.60 10.30
CA THR A 23 2.68 0.80 9.49
C THR A 23 3.71 1.68 10.22
N LYS A 24 3.28 2.83 10.74
CA LYS A 24 4.16 3.74 11.52
C LYS A 24 4.74 3.09 12.78
N CYS A 25 4.06 2.12 13.35
CA CYS A 25 4.52 1.34 14.50
C CYS A 25 5.32 0.08 14.09
N GLY A 26 5.69 -0.08 12.83
CA GLY A 26 6.43 -1.27 12.35
C GLY A 26 5.62 -2.56 12.34
N GLN A 27 4.28 -2.48 12.39
CA GLN A 27 3.36 -3.63 12.43
C GLN A 27 2.75 -3.93 11.04
N ASN A 28 3.57 -3.91 9.98
CA ASN A 28 3.10 -4.12 8.61
C ASN A 28 2.45 -5.50 8.42
N GLU A 29 3.03 -6.57 8.97
CA GLU A 29 2.45 -7.92 8.88
C GLU A 29 1.01 -7.96 9.43
N LEU A 30 0.76 -7.27 10.54
CA LEU A 30 -0.57 -7.16 11.11
C LEU A 30 -1.51 -6.34 10.22
N ALA A 31 -1.00 -5.27 9.58
CA ALA A 31 -1.78 -4.48 8.64
C ALA A 31 -2.22 -5.30 7.42
N PHE A 32 -1.31 -6.10 6.84
CA PHE A 32 -1.63 -7.03 5.76
C PHE A 32 -2.63 -8.12 6.21
N ALA A 33 -2.43 -8.70 7.39
CA ALA A 33 -3.35 -9.70 7.93
C ALA A 33 -4.78 -9.15 8.11
N LEU A 34 -4.92 -7.88 8.50
CA LEU A 34 -6.22 -7.21 8.59
C LEU A 34 -6.84 -6.94 7.21
N LEU A 35 -6.03 -6.54 6.23
CA LEU A 35 -6.49 -6.37 4.84
C LEU A 35 -7.03 -7.69 4.27
N GLU A 36 -6.32 -8.79 4.52
CA GLU A 36 -6.58 -10.11 3.96
C GLU A 36 -7.59 -10.94 4.76
N GLN A 37 -8.17 -10.38 5.83
CA GLN A 37 -9.16 -11.06 6.67
C GLN A 37 -10.43 -11.35 5.87
N LYS A 38 -10.75 -12.65 5.73
CA LYS A 38 -11.93 -13.14 5.00
C LYS A 38 -13.21 -13.16 5.84
N GLY A 39 -13.07 -13.15 7.14
CA GLY A 39 -14.19 -13.09 8.09
C GLY A 39 -14.74 -11.69 8.27
N ASN A 40 -15.97 -11.59 8.79
CA ASN A 40 -16.57 -10.34 9.22
C ASN A 40 -16.05 -9.97 10.63
N PRO A 41 -15.61 -8.73 10.86
CA PRO A 41 -15.47 -7.60 9.94
C PRO A 41 -14.15 -7.62 9.14
N GLY A 42 -14.23 -7.37 7.84
CA GLY A 42 -13.06 -7.36 6.95
C GLY A 42 -13.40 -6.90 5.54
N TRP A 43 -12.41 -6.32 4.83
CA TRP A 43 -12.61 -5.90 3.43
C TRP A 43 -12.84 -7.10 2.51
N LEU A 44 -12.07 -8.18 2.67
CA LEU A 44 -12.25 -9.36 1.81
C LEU A 44 -13.57 -10.08 2.09
N TYR A 45 -14.15 -9.92 3.29
CA TYR A 45 -15.49 -10.45 3.55
C TYR A 45 -16.51 -9.91 2.53
N SER A 46 -16.54 -8.60 2.32
CA SER A 46 -17.45 -8.02 1.33
C SER A 46 -17.11 -8.46 -0.10
N VAL A 47 -15.82 -8.51 -0.46
CA VAL A 47 -15.36 -8.92 -1.80
C VAL A 47 -15.78 -10.35 -2.11
N ILE A 48 -15.53 -11.32 -1.24
CA ILE A 48 -15.88 -12.73 -1.45
C ILE A 48 -17.40 -12.98 -1.45
N ASN A 49 -18.17 -12.05 -0.86
CA ASN A 49 -19.63 -12.06 -0.89
C ASN A 49 -20.21 -11.22 -2.03
N GLY A 50 -19.42 -10.93 -3.07
CA GLY A 50 -19.86 -10.34 -4.31
C GLY A 50 -19.97 -8.83 -4.34
N ALA A 51 -19.33 -8.11 -3.39
CA ALA A 51 -19.28 -6.65 -3.41
C ALA A 51 -18.57 -6.14 -4.67
N THR A 52 -19.21 -5.21 -5.37
CA THR A 52 -18.65 -4.46 -6.50
C THR A 52 -18.39 -3.00 -6.12
N THR A 53 -18.80 -2.60 -4.94
CA THR A 53 -18.69 -1.26 -4.35
C THR A 53 -18.31 -1.37 -2.89
N ILE A 54 -17.90 -0.26 -2.27
CA ILE A 54 -17.63 -0.21 -0.83
C ILE A 54 -18.96 -0.19 -0.08
N TRP A 55 -19.13 -1.11 0.85
CA TRP A 55 -20.31 -1.18 1.72
C TRP A 55 -20.19 -0.22 2.91
N GLU A 56 -21.33 0.27 3.40
CA GLU A 56 -21.40 1.15 4.56
C GLU A 56 -21.01 0.45 5.86
N ARG A 57 -21.41 -0.80 6.01
CA ARG A 57 -21.14 -1.60 7.20
C ARG A 57 -20.37 -2.85 6.87
N TRP A 58 -19.58 -3.34 7.80
CA TRP A 58 -18.88 -4.62 7.64
C TRP A 58 -19.84 -5.79 7.43
N ASN A 59 -21.01 -5.71 8.06
CA ASN A 59 -22.09 -6.70 7.99
C ASN A 59 -23.30 -6.21 7.16
N SER A 60 -23.05 -5.40 6.12
CA SER A 60 -24.15 -4.97 5.22
C SER A 60 -24.89 -6.15 4.62
N TYR A 61 -24.20 -7.26 4.39
CA TYR A 61 -24.73 -8.57 4.06
C TYR A 61 -24.18 -9.59 5.04
N ILE A 62 -25.02 -10.51 5.52
CA ILE A 62 -24.67 -11.56 6.47
C ILE A 62 -24.72 -12.89 5.72
N ALA A 63 -23.54 -13.41 5.35
CA ALA A 63 -23.43 -14.60 4.50
C ALA A 63 -24.03 -15.86 5.13
N GLU A 64 -23.91 -16.00 6.47
CA GLU A 64 -24.39 -17.16 7.22
C GLU A 64 -25.90 -17.33 7.16
N THR A 65 -26.63 -16.22 7.05
CA THR A 65 -28.11 -16.23 7.00
C THR A 65 -28.67 -15.87 5.64
N GLY A 66 -27.83 -15.37 4.73
CA GLY A 66 -28.27 -14.84 3.43
C GLY A 66 -29.11 -13.57 3.52
N THR A 67 -28.98 -12.83 4.63
CA THR A 67 -29.81 -11.65 4.92
C THR A 67 -28.98 -10.36 4.86
N PHE A 68 -29.66 -9.26 4.63
CA PHE A 68 -29.06 -7.93 4.75
C PHE A 68 -29.01 -7.49 6.21
N GLY A 69 -28.00 -6.69 6.56
CA GLY A 69 -27.93 -6.02 7.84
C GLY A 69 -29.08 -5.02 8.05
N ASP A 70 -28.92 -4.11 8.99
CA ASP A 70 -29.94 -3.10 9.28
C ASP A 70 -30.37 -2.34 8.02
N VAL A 71 -31.60 -2.59 7.57
CA VAL A 71 -32.16 -2.02 6.33
C VAL A 71 -32.44 -0.51 6.43
N SER A 72 -32.47 0.04 7.64
CA SER A 72 -32.76 1.48 7.86
C SER A 72 -31.52 2.36 7.59
N MET A 73 -30.33 1.78 7.70
CA MET A 73 -29.04 2.47 7.49
C MET A 73 -28.02 1.46 6.93
N ASN A 74 -28.11 1.16 5.65
CA ASN A 74 -27.27 0.15 5.02
C ASN A 74 -27.10 0.44 3.53
N SER A 75 -26.14 1.28 3.18
CA SER A 75 -25.79 1.56 1.80
C SER A 75 -24.77 0.55 1.28
N PHE A 76 -24.97 0.09 0.05
CA PHE A 76 -24.00 -0.71 -0.68
C PHE A 76 -23.07 0.14 -1.57
N ASN A 77 -23.16 1.46 -1.48
CA ASN A 77 -22.28 2.40 -2.17
C ASN A 77 -21.89 3.54 -1.22
N HIS A 78 -20.90 3.28 -0.37
CA HIS A 78 -20.46 4.19 0.69
C HIS A 78 -18.93 4.35 0.66
N TYR A 79 -18.41 5.56 0.92
CA TYR A 79 -17.00 5.87 0.72
C TYR A 79 -16.06 5.45 1.86
N ALA A 80 -16.54 5.40 3.11
CA ALA A 80 -15.66 5.44 4.29
C ALA A 80 -14.62 4.32 4.35
N TYR A 81 -15.01 3.08 4.12
CA TYR A 81 -14.08 1.95 4.13
C TYR A 81 -13.18 1.89 2.88
N GLY A 82 -13.48 2.68 1.85
CA GLY A 82 -12.62 2.89 0.69
C GLY A 82 -11.33 3.65 1.00
N SER A 83 -11.20 4.22 2.20
CA SER A 83 -9.95 4.82 2.70
C SER A 83 -8.76 3.84 2.71
N ILE A 84 -9.00 2.53 2.62
CA ILE A 84 -7.96 1.52 2.40
C ILE A 84 -7.13 1.81 1.13
N GLY A 85 -7.72 2.40 0.12
CA GLY A 85 -7.04 2.81 -1.11
C GLY A 85 -5.84 3.72 -0.85
N GLN A 86 -5.94 4.65 0.11
CA GLN A 86 -4.82 5.49 0.49
C GLN A 86 -3.64 4.67 1.04
N TRP A 87 -3.91 3.67 1.89
CA TRP A 87 -2.87 2.81 2.44
C TRP A 87 -2.24 1.92 1.35
N LEU A 88 -3.04 1.40 0.41
CA LEU A 88 -2.52 0.65 -0.74
C LEU A 88 -1.57 1.49 -1.59
N TYR A 89 -1.92 2.74 -1.88
CA TYR A 89 -1.04 3.63 -2.65
C TYR A 89 0.19 4.08 -1.86
N ARG A 90 0.01 4.53 -0.62
CA ARG A 90 1.12 5.09 0.17
C ARG A 90 2.05 4.05 0.76
N THR A 91 1.55 2.85 1.07
CA THR A 91 2.33 1.81 1.74
C THR A 91 2.66 0.67 0.80
N VAL A 92 1.65 0.02 0.19
CA VAL A 92 1.90 -1.16 -0.64
C VAL A 92 2.66 -0.79 -1.92
N LEU A 93 2.25 0.27 -2.61
CA LEU A 93 2.96 0.82 -3.77
C LEU A 93 4.08 1.79 -3.37
N GLY A 94 3.99 2.39 -2.19
CA GLY A 94 4.97 3.32 -1.66
C GLY A 94 4.93 4.71 -2.28
N ILE A 95 3.93 5.07 -3.08
CA ILE A 95 3.88 6.37 -3.76
C ILE A 95 3.46 7.46 -2.77
N GLN A 96 4.38 8.36 -2.45
CA GLN A 96 4.18 9.44 -1.49
C GLN A 96 4.76 10.76 -2.00
N THR A 97 4.22 11.86 -1.50
CA THR A 97 4.80 13.19 -1.59
C THR A 97 5.45 13.53 -0.26
N GLY A 98 6.40 14.46 -0.24
CA GLY A 98 7.01 14.92 1.01
C GLY A 98 6.02 15.64 1.92
N GLU A 99 6.35 15.69 3.20
CA GLU A 99 5.53 16.36 4.23
C GLU A 99 5.81 17.87 4.30
N ASN A 100 6.97 18.30 3.83
CA ASN A 100 7.36 19.71 3.78
C ASN A 100 6.71 20.44 2.59
N THR A 101 6.51 21.74 2.71
CA THR A 101 5.85 22.54 1.68
C THR A 101 6.60 22.53 0.35
N ASP A 102 7.92 22.52 0.37
CA ASP A 102 8.81 22.47 -0.79
C ASP A 102 8.92 21.08 -1.43
N GLU A 103 8.52 20.05 -0.71
CA GLU A 103 8.49 18.66 -1.19
C GLU A 103 7.09 18.19 -1.61
N SER A 104 6.06 19.01 -1.38
CA SER A 104 4.69 18.68 -1.72
C SER A 104 4.45 18.71 -3.24
N GLY A 105 3.36 18.06 -3.70
CA GLY A 105 2.88 18.14 -5.08
C GLY A 105 3.64 17.25 -6.08
N TYR A 106 4.47 16.30 -5.61
CA TYR A 106 5.21 15.33 -6.44
C TYR A 106 6.32 15.92 -7.33
N HIS A 107 6.84 17.11 -7.02
CA HIS A 107 8.10 17.56 -7.62
C HIS A 107 9.28 16.74 -7.09
N LYS A 108 9.27 16.47 -5.77
CA LYS A 108 10.08 15.44 -5.13
C LYS A 108 9.16 14.28 -4.72
N ILE A 109 9.43 13.10 -5.22
CA ILE A 109 8.64 11.90 -5.02
C ILE A 109 9.32 11.04 -3.96
N PHE A 110 8.55 10.41 -3.08
CA PHE A 110 9.06 9.41 -2.15
C PHE A 110 8.45 8.06 -2.50
N LEU A 111 9.31 7.08 -2.77
CA LEU A 111 8.91 5.72 -3.08
C LEU A 111 9.38 4.80 -1.95
N THR A 112 8.44 4.35 -1.14
CA THR A 112 8.70 3.49 0.03
C THR A 112 7.79 2.25 -0.01
N PRO A 113 7.92 1.39 -1.04
CA PRO A 113 7.05 0.25 -1.20
C PRO A 113 7.21 -0.74 -0.05
N SER A 114 6.11 -1.39 0.31
CA SER A 114 6.10 -2.45 1.32
C SER A 114 5.38 -3.67 0.75
N TRP A 115 6.03 -4.80 0.82
CA TRP A 115 5.45 -6.10 0.46
C TRP A 115 5.21 -6.93 1.71
N GLY A 116 4.11 -7.67 1.73
CA GLY A 116 3.71 -8.49 2.88
C GLY A 116 2.51 -9.35 2.57
N GLY A 117 2.05 -10.08 3.57
CA GLY A 117 0.90 -10.94 3.47
C GLY A 117 0.97 -11.94 2.31
N ALA A 118 -0.19 -12.35 1.81
CA ALA A 118 -0.34 -13.28 0.70
C ALA A 118 -0.23 -12.60 -0.69
N LEU A 119 -0.08 -11.28 -0.75
CA LEU A 119 0.07 -10.58 -2.03
C LEU A 119 1.33 -11.06 -2.75
N SER A 120 1.18 -11.52 -3.99
CA SER A 120 2.30 -11.91 -4.86
C SER A 120 2.82 -10.76 -5.71
N PHE A 121 2.00 -9.74 -5.91
CA PHE A 121 2.36 -8.52 -6.64
C PHE A 121 1.47 -7.33 -6.22
N ALA A 122 1.96 -6.14 -6.51
CA ALA A 122 1.14 -4.93 -6.58
C ALA A 122 1.62 -4.07 -7.75
N LYS A 123 0.68 -3.37 -8.39
CA LYS A 123 0.96 -2.44 -9.48
C LYS A 123 -0.02 -1.28 -9.45
N GLY A 124 0.49 -0.07 -9.57
CA GLY A 124 -0.35 1.11 -9.64
C GLY A 124 0.37 2.31 -10.26
N GLU A 125 -0.39 3.33 -10.54
CA GLU A 125 0.07 4.57 -11.14
C GLU A 125 -0.63 5.77 -10.53
N GLN A 126 0.06 6.89 -10.47
CA GLN A 126 -0.44 8.16 -9.98
C GLN A 126 -0.20 9.23 -11.04
N GLU A 127 -1.29 9.82 -11.53
CA GLU A 127 -1.21 11.02 -12.37
C GLU A 127 -0.86 12.23 -11.50
N THR A 128 0.11 13.02 -11.94
CA THR A 128 0.56 14.23 -11.25
C THR A 128 0.66 15.39 -12.25
N PRO A 129 0.79 16.64 -11.80
CA PRO A 129 1.06 17.77 -12.69
C PRO A 129 2.34 17.63 -13.54
N PHE A 130 3.29 16.78 -13.13
CA PHE A 130 4.55 16.53 -13.82
C PHE A 130 4.49 15.30 -14.74
N GLY A 131 3.39 14.55 -14.72
CA GLY A 131 3.20 13.32 -15.45
C GLY A 131 2.95 12.13 -14.55
N LYS A 132 2.99 10.96 -15.13
CA LYS A 132 2.62 9.70 -14.46
C LYS A 132 3.79 9.12 -13.67
N ILE A 133 3.54 8.84 -12.40
CA ILE A 133 4.39 8.00 -11.56
C ILE A 133 3.87 6.56 -11.66
N THR A 134 4.75 5.59 -11.86
CA THR A 134 4.39 4.17 -11.74
C THR A 134 5.18 3.53 -10.62
N SER A 135 4.57 2.58 -9.94
CA SER A 135 5.23 1.73 -8.95
C SER A 135 4.62 0.34 -9.01
N SER A 136 5.48 -0.66 -9.06
CA SER A 136 5.03 -2.06 -9.03
C SER A 136 6.11 -2.97 -8.44
N TRP A 137 5.68 -4.03 -7.79
CA TRP A 137 6.56 -5.09 -7.33
C TRP A 137 5.91 -6.46 -7.54
N GLU A 138 6.75 -7.47 -7.68
CA GLU A 138 6.35 -8.86 -7.83
C GLU A 138 7.29 -9.76 -7.03
N LYS A 139 6.71 -10.65 -6.22
CA LYS A 139 7.46 -11.71 -5.52
C LYS A 139 7.83 -12.81 -6.53
N LYS A 140 9.09 -13.15 -6.59
CA LYS A 140 9.64 -14.31 -7.28
C LYS A 140 10.06 -15.35 -6.24
N GLU A 141 10.48 -16.53 -6.66
CA GLU A 141 10.82 -17.63 -5.76
C GLU A 141 11.77 -17.22 -4.61
N ASN A 142 12.84 -16.48 -4.92
CA ASN A 142 13.85 -16.05 -3.94
C ASN A 142 14.19 -14.55 -4.04
N SER A 143 13.31 -13.76 -4.59
CA SER A 143 13.58 -12.33 -4.76
C SER A 143 12.30 -11.54 -4.97
N ILE A 144 12.41 -10.22 -4.88
CA ILE A 144 11.37 -9.30 -5.29
C ILE A 144 11.90 -8.47 -6.44
N VAL A 145 11.09 -8.28 -7.47
CA VAL A 145 11.41 -7.38 -8.57
C VAL A 145 10.53 -6.15 -8.41
N TYR A 146 11.16 -4.99 -8.31
CA TYR A 146 10.52 -3.69 -8.18
C TYR A 146 10.75 -2.85 -9.43
N HIS A 147 9.70 -2.23 -9.94
CA HIS A 147 9.77 -1.29 -11.08
C HIS A 147 9.14 0.04 -10.70
N CYS A 148 9.76 1.13 -11.16
CA CYS A 148 9.15 2.46 -11.07
C CYS A 148 9.49 3.33 -12.28
N THR A 149 8.63 4.32 -12.52
CA THR A 149 8.88 5.39 -13.51
C THR A 149 8.71 6.72 -12.83
N ILE A 150 9.72 7.58 -13.02
CA ILE A 150 9.79 8.94 -12.49
C ILE A 150 9.57 9.91 -13.65
N PRO A 151 8.53 10.75 -13.60
CA PRO A 151 8.22 11.67 -14.71
C PRO A 151 9.29 12.74 -14.90
N ALA A 152 9.27 13.38 -16.07
CA ALA A 152 10.20 14.45 -16.41
C ALA A 152 10.16 15.61 -15.41
N ASN A 153 11.30 16.26 -15.19
CA ASN A 153 11.47 17.42 -14.29
C ASN A 153 11.11 17.11 -12.82
N THR A 154 11.20 15.85 -12.40
CA THR A 154 11.04 15.44 -11.01
C THR A 154 12.21 14.58 -10.56
N THR A 155 12.35 14.42 -9.25
CA THR A 155 13.28 13.48 -8.63
C THR A 155 12.53 12.58 -7.67
N ALA A 156 13.13 11.43 -7.35
CA ALA A 156 12.55 10.55 -6.33
C ALA A 156 13.62 10.04 -5.37
N HIS A 157 13.24 9.98 -4.10
CA HIS A 157 13.93 9.21 -3.09
C HIS A 157 13.25 7.84 -2.97
N LEU A 158 13.98 6.77 -3.26
CA LEU A 158 13.48 5.40 -3.20
C LEU A 158 14.09 4.67 -2.02
N SER A 159 13.25 4.14 -1.13
CA SER A 159 13.65 3.33 0.01
C SER A 159 13.11 1.91 -0.16
N LEU A 160 13.98 0.97 -0.46
CA LEU A 160 13.61 -0.45 -0.62
C LEU A 160 13.82 -1.22 0.68
N PRO A 161 12.84 -2.01 1.17
CA PRO A 161 13.03 -2.94 2.26
C PRO A 161 14.06 -4.00 1.87
N ALA A 162 15.30 -3.86 2.33
CA ALA A 162 16.43 -4.70 2.00
C ALA A 162 17.42 -4.70 3.18
N SER A 163 18.21 -5.75 3.34
CA SER A 163 19.19 -5.81 4.44
C SER A 163 20.28 -4.74 4.30
N ASP A 164 20.70 -4.48 3.08
CA ASP A 164 21.65 -3.45 2.68
C ASP A 164 21.63 -3.25 1.15
N HIS A 165 22.46 -2.35 0.62
CA HIS A 165 22.56 -2.12 -0.82
C HIS A 165 23.10 -3.34 -1.60
N ASN A 166 23.88 -4.22 -0.96
CA ASN A 166 24.45 -5.39 -1.63
C ASN A 166 23.38 -6.44 -1.93
N SER A 167 22.26 -6.41 -1.21
CA SER A 167 21.09 -7.26 -1.47
C SER A 167 20.19 -6.73 -2.58
N VAL A 168 20.53 -5.57 -3.18
CA VAL A 168 19.76 -4.94 -4.26
C VAL A 168 20.61 -4.87 -5.53
N GLN A 169 20.13 -5.49 -6.59
CA GLN A 169 20.70 -5.41 -7.94
C GLN A 169 19.88 -4.45 -8.79
N ILE A 170 20.53 -3.45 -9.36
CA ILE A 170 19.91 -2.55 -10.37
C ILE A 170 19.95 -3.28 -11.71
N LEU A 171 18.78 -3.58 -12.25
CA LEU A 171 18.65 -4.26 -13.57
C LEU A 171 18.49 -3.25 -14.70
N GLU A 172 17.89 -2.08 -14.42
CA GLU A 172 17.62 -1.01 -15.37
C GLU A 172 17.69 0.34 -14.66
N GLY A 173 18.21 1.36 -15.37
CA GLY A 173 18.34 2.71 -14.86
C GLY A 173 19.69 2.97 -14.17
N ALA A 174 19.99 4.24 -13.94
CA ALA A 174 21.21 4.69 -13.25
C ALA A 174 20.79 5.34 -11.91
N ALA A 175 20.59 4.52 -10.88
CA ALA A 175 20.28 4.98 -9.54
C ALA A 175 21.56 5.30 -8.76
N ILE A 176 21.54 6.36 -7.99
CA ILE A 176 22.65 6.75 -7.08
C ILE A 176 22.29 6.20 -5.70
N ALA A 177 23.12 5.28 -5.20
CA ALA A 177 22.96 4.76 -3.84
C ALA A 177 23.22 5.87 -2.82
N ASP A 178 22.30 6.04 -1.88
CA ASP A 178 22.46 6.93 -0.74
C ASP A 178 23.01 6.16 0.47
N THR A 179 23.25 6.84 1.59
CA THR A 179 23.80 6.23 2.80
C THR A 179 22.83 5.18 3.35
N ALA A 180 23.31 3.93 3.46
CA ALA A 180 22.51 2.81 3.96
C ALA A 180 22.11 2.99 5.43
N VAL A 181 20.82 2.88 5.71
CA VAL A 181 20.29 2.65 7.07
C VAL A 181 20.00 1.15 7.20
N SER A 182 20.27 0.57 8.36
CA SER A 182 20.01 -0.86 8.58
C SER A 182 18.58 -1.25 8.24
N GLY A 183 18.41 -2.22 7.36
CA GLY A 183 17.11 -2.74 6.92
C GLY A 183 16.47 -2.01 5.73
N VAL A 184 17.17 -1.01 5.16
CA VAL A 184 16.70 -0.24 4.01
C VAL A 184 17.86 0.04 3.07
N ALA A 185 17.61 -0.04 1.76
CA ALA A 185 18.52 0.43 0.72
C ALA A 185 17.91 1.66 0.05
N ASP A 186 18.54 2.81 0.23
CA ASP A 186 18.08 4.10 -0.25
C ASP A 186 18.77 4.50 -1.56
N PHE A 187 18.02 5.07 -2.48
CA PHE A 187 18.49 5.54 -3.79
C PHE A 187 17.89 6.90 -4.15
N GLU A 188 18.71 7.78 -4.71
CA GLU A 188 18.24 8.99 -5.38
C GLU A 188 18.07 8.71 -6.88
N LEU A 189 16.88 9.02 -7.39
CA LEU A 189 16.48 8.79 -8.78
C LEU A 189 16.16 10.11 -9.46
N VAL A 190 16.62 10.25 -10.69
CA VAL A 190 16.16 11.30 -11.62
C VAL A 190 15.01 10.78 -12.48
N SER A 191 14.46 11.61 -13.36
CA SER A 191 13.45 11.17 -14.33
C SER A 191 13.94 9.99 -15.17
N GLY A 192 13.10 8.95 -15.31
CA GLY A 192 13.43 7.71 -16.02
C GLY A 192 12.67 6.51 -15.52
N SER A 193 12.98 5.35 -16.07
CA SER A 193 12.44 4.06 -15.64
C SER A 193 13.52 3.24 -14.96
N TYR A 194 13.15 2.51 -13.94
CA TYR A 194 14.08 1.77 -13.10
C TYR A 194 13.53 0.38 -12.77
N THR A 195 14.44 -0.56 -12.69
CA THR A 195 14.14 -1.94 -12.28
C THR A 195 15.18 -2.40 -11.27
N PHE A 196 14.71 -2.86 -10.13
CA PHE A 196 15.54 -3.39 -9.04
C PHE A 196 15.16 -4.85 -8.75
N LYS A 197 16.14 -5.64 -8.42
CA LYS A 197 15.95 -6.99 -7.87
C LYS A 197 16.50 -7.03 -6.46
N ILE A 198 15.66 -7.40 -5.50
CA ILE A 198 15.98 -7.53 -4.08
C ILE A 198 16.07 -9.02 -3.75
N CYS A 199 17.20 -9.46 -3.18
CA CYS A 199 17.48 -10.86 -2.86
C CYS A 199 17.47 -11.11 -1.37
#